data_664c4dbe094c5f519dccbf0a2d12f4cd
#
_entry.id   664c4dbe094c5f519dccbf0a2d12f4cd
#
_cell.length_a   1.000
_cell.length_b   1.000
_cell.length_c   1.000
_cell.angle_alpha   90.00
_cell.angle_beta   90.00
_cell.angle_gamma   90.00
#
_symmetry.space_group_name_H-M   'P 1'
#
loop_
_entity.id
_entity.type
_entity.pdbx_description
1 polymer ?
#
loop_
_entity_poly.entity_id
_entity_poly.type
_entity_poly.pdbx_seq_one_letter_code
_entity_poly.pdbx_strand_id
1 'polypeptide(L)'
;MATRRQFIRISAVGAGAVLAGAAGFRLMAPEPVKALSGSAGEMLRRIPTYCEVCFWKCAGWVYRDDKGAIKKIVGNNEDLNCNGRFCPRGTGGIGMYYDDDRLRTPLIRTEERGQQSFREATWEEAFDYIAEKIKKISAEHGPECLALFTHGSGGKYFSTLLRALGSPHVAAPSYAQCRGPREVAFQGTFGETIESPERTDIRDTKCLVLIGSHIGENMHNGQVQEMSDAIDKGATIITVDPRYSTAAGKSKYWLPIKPATDLALLLAWINVIINEELYDKPYVEKYTFGLDYLREHVRSMTPEWAYGITTIDPTIIRETAREMANASPAVIIHPGRHVTWYGDDTQRLRAVAILNALLGSWGRRGGFYRPEIFELPEPPHPPFPEPKRSWRTEFPDLYKLADSVLANGLCDATVPDPSRHCQFQGWIVNGTNLIETLPNQENTLKA
;
A
#
# COMPACT_ATOMS: atom_id res chain seq x y z
N MET A 1 -6.20 -41.62 -21.94
CA MET A 1 -5.91 -41.65 -20.50
C MET A 1 -4.64 -42.46 -20.26
N ALA A 2 -3.63 -41.88 -19.66
CA ALA A 2 -2.40 -42.61 -19.39
C ALA A 2 -2.62 -43.64 -18.28
N THR A 3 -2.05 -44.82 -18.41
CA THR A 3 -2.18 -45.89 -17.42
C THR A 3 -1.35 -45.55 -16.16
N ARG A 4 -1.73 -46.12 -15.00
CA ARG A 4 -1.03 -45.95 -13.74
C ARG A 4 0.49 -46.22 -13.83
N ARG A 5 0.91 -47.16 -14.68
CA ARG A 5 2.32 -47.45 -14.99
C ARG A 5 3.00 -46.37 -15.80
N GLN A 6 2.31 -45.73 -16.73
CA GLN A 6 2.82 -44.60 -17.52
C GLN A 6 2.97 -43.37 -16.62
N PHE A 7 2.00 -43.12 -15.72
CA PHE A 7 2.09 -42.02 -14.73
C PHE A 7 3.28 -42.20 -13.79
N ILE A 8 3.52 -43.43 -13.27
CA ILE A 8 4.66 -43.70 -12.40
C ILE A 8 6.01 -43.52 -13.15
N ARG A 9 6.07 -43.93 -14.43
CA ARG A 9 7.27 -43.72 -15.25
C ARG A 9 7.54 -42.27 -15.54
N ILE A 10 6.50 -41.48 -15.85
CA ILE A 10 6.61 -40.02 -16.06
C ILE A 10 7.04 -39.32 -14.76
N SER A 11 6.47 -39.74 -13.61
CA SER A 11 6.82 -39.19 -12.31
C SER A 11 8.28 -39.55 -11.90
N ALA A 12 8.75 -40.76 -12.24
CA ALA A 12 10.12 -41.16 -11.96
C ALA A 12 11.15 -40.44 -12.83
N VAL A 13 10.81 -40.19 -14.10
CA VAL A 13 11.66 -39.38 -15.00
C VAL A 13 11.65 -37.92 -14.57
N GLY A 14 10.49 -37.37 -14.16
CA GLY A 14 10.37 -36.04 -13.61
C GLY A 14 11.15 -35.86 -12.30
N ALA A 15 11.11 -36.83 -11.40
CA ALA A 15 11.88 -36.81 -10.17
C ALA A 15 13.40 -36.89 -10.42
N GLY A 16 13.82 -37.71 -11.39
CA GLY A 16 15.21 -37.79 -11.83
C GLY A 16 15.71 -36.48 -12.46
N ALA A 17 14.88 -35.81 -13.26
CA ALA A 17 15.21 -34.50 -13.85
C ALA A 17 15.25 -33.39 -12.79
N VAL A 18 14.36 -33.44 -11.79
CA VAL A 18 14.37 -32.48 -10.66
C VAL A 18 15.60 -32.69 -9.78
N LEU A 19 16.00 -33.95 -9.53
CA LEU A 19 17.22 -34.25 -8.75
C LEU A 19 18.49 -33.89 -9.52
N ALA A 20 18.54 -34.14 -10.83
CA ALA A 20 19.65 -33.70 -11.68
C ALA A 20 19.68 -32.17 -11.84
N GLY A 21 18.52 -31.50 -11.95
CA GLY A 21 18.39 -30.05 -11.93
C GLY A 21 18.79 -29.45 -10.58
N ALA A 22 18.41 -30.08 -9.46
CA ALA A 22 18.80 -29.65 -8.13
C ALA A 22 20.31 -29.86 -7.84
N ALA A 23 20.90 -30.94 -8.36
CA ALA A 23 22.33 -31.18 -8.30
C ALA A 23 23.09 -30.20 -9.22
N GLY A 24 22.60 -29.96 -10.44
CA GLY A 24 23.13 -28.93 -11.34
C GLY A 24 22.99 -27.52 -10.80
N PHE A 25 21.90 -27.22 -10.11
CA PHE A 25 21.69 -25.93 -9.43
C PHE A 25 22.62 -25.78 -8.21
N ARG A 26 22.94 -26.86 -7.48
CA ARG A 26 23.95 -26.83 -6.40
C ARG A 26 25.36 -26.62 -6.94
N LEU A 27 25.68 -27.15 -8.12
CA LEU A 27 26.95 -26.90 -8.80
C LEU A 27 27.04 -25.50 -9.41
N MET A 28 25.88 -24.85 -9.68
CA MET A 28 25.77 -23.46 -10.13
C MET A 28 25.39 -22.49 -9.01
N ALA A 29 25.16 -22.97 -7.78
CA ALA A 29 24.99 -22.06 -6.65
C ALA A 29 26.30 -21.27 -6.52
N PRO A 30 26.28 -19.94 -6.68
CA PRO A 30 27.49 -19.16 -6.54
C PRO A 30 28.04 -19.42 -5.15
N GLU A 31 29.32 -19.75 -5.06
CA GLU A 31 30.03 -19.69 -3.80
C GLU A 31 29.72 -18.37 -3.10
N PRO A 32 29.70 -18.33 -1.73
CA PRO A 32 29.50 -17.08 -1.03
C PRO A 32 30.48 -16.07 -1.59
N VAL A 33 29.93 -15.00 -2.13
CA VAL A 33 30.58 -14.00 -2.96
C VAL A 33 31.88 -13.52 -2.32
N LYS A 34 32.98 -14.16 -2.61
CA LYS A 34 34.26 -13.50 -2.67
C LYS A 34 34.14 -12.49 -3.81
N ALA A 35 34.29 -11.21 -3.50
CA ALA A 35 34.20 -10.06 -4.37
C ALA A 35 33.70 -10.39 -5.80
N LEU A 36 32.53 -9.89 -6.19
CA LEU A 36 32.04 -9.96 -7.55
C LEU A 36 33.12 -9.37 -8.48
N SER A 37 34.07 -10.20 -8.90
CA SER A 37 34.89 -9.89 -10.03
C SER A 37 33.96 -10.01 -11.23
N GLY A 38 33.56 -8.88 -11.78
CA GLY A 38 33.37 -8.77 -13.21
C GLY A 38 34.54 -9.47 -13.91
N SER A 39 34.45 -9.81 -15.17
CA SER A 39 35.56 -10.37 -15.96
C SER A 39 36.89 -9.91 -15.39
N ALA A 40 37.78 -10.83 -15.00
CA ALA A 40 38.97 -10.63 -14.20
C ALA A 40 39.58 -9.23 -14.32
N GLY A 41 39.40 -8.38 -13.30
CA GLY A 41 39.97 -7.04 -13.23
C GLY A 41 39.03 -5.84 -13.12
N GLU A 42 37.73 -6.00 -13.31
CA GLU A 42 36.78 -4.87 -13.26
C GLU A 42 36.41 -4.54 -11.81
N MET A 43 36.86 -3.39 -11.30
CA MET A 43 36.49 -2.90 -9.97
C MET A 43 35.09 -2.31 -10.01
N LEU A 44 34.10 -2.94 -9.35
CA LEU A 44 32.77 -2.39 -9.21
C LEU A 44 32.66 -1.46 -8.00
N ARG A 45 32.24 -0.22 -8.24
CA ARG A 45 31.97 0.75 -7.18
C ARG A 45 30.55 0.56 -6.65
N ARG A 46 30.41 0.36 -5.33
CA ARG A 46 29.13 0.26 -4.62
C ARG A 46 28.62 1.66 -4.25
N ILE A 47 27.37 1.97 -4.59
CA ILE A 47 26.70 3.25 -4.34
C ILE A 47 25.37 2.98 -3.63
N PRO A 48 25.04 3.70 -2.54
CA PRO A 48 23.77 3.53 -1.87
C PRO A 48 22.62 4.02 -2.76
N THR A 49 21.50 3.31 -2.69
CA THR A 49 20.26 3.65 -3.39
C THR A 49 19.05 3.16 -2.60
N TYR A 50 17.87 3.45 -3.09
CA TYR A 50 16.62 2.84 -2.61
C TYR A 50 15.66 2.63 -3.78
N CYS A 51 14.71 1.72 -3.59
CA CYS A 51 13.69 1.42 -4.58
C CYS A 51 12.46 2.31 -4.36
N GLU A 52 12.04 3.04 -5.41
CA GLU A 52 10.87 3.93 -5.37
C GLU A 52 9.63 3.33 -6.07
N VAL A 53 9.66 2.05 -6.46
CA VAL A 53 8.55 1.41 -7.17
C VAL A 53 7.30 1.29 -6.30
N CYS A 54 7.46 1.20 -4.99
CA CYS A 54 6.35 1.16 -4.05
C CYS A 54 6.71 1.84 -2.71
N PHE A 55 5.73 1.96 -1.84
CA PHE A 55 5.82 2.62 -0.53
C PHE A 55 6.82 1.99 0.46
N TRP A 56 7.28 0.76 0.23
CA TRP A 56 8.27 0.11 1.10
C TRP A 56 9.63 0.77 1.07
N LYS A 57 10.00 1.42 -0.03
CA LYS A 57 11.26 2.17 -0.19
C LYS A 57 12.49 1.39 0.28
N CYS A 58 12.54 0.11 -0.06
CA CYS A 58 13.63 -0.78 0.32
C CYS A 58 14.99 -0.18 -0.05
N ALA A 59 15.88 -0.05 0.92
CA ALA A 59 17.23 0.44 0.68
C ALA A 59 18.09 -0.62 -0.02
N GLY A 60 19.02 -0.19 -0.85
CA GLY A 60 19.84 -1.08 -1.67
C GLY A 60 21.18 -0.51 -2.06
N TRP A 61 21.87 -1.30 -2.84
CA TRP A 61 23.17 -0.97 -3.40
C TRP A 61 23.15 -1.13 -4.91
N VAL A 62 23.58 -0.08 -5.61
CA VAL A 62 23.91 -0.13 -7.04
C VAL A 62 25.41 -0.42 -7.19
N TYR A 63 25.76 -1.33 -8.08
CA TYR A 63 27.12 -1.61 -8.47
C TYR A 63 27.35 -1.07 -9.87
N ARG A 64 28.33 -0.17 -10.00
CA ARG A 64 28.74 0.46 -11.27
C ARG A 64 30.17 0.07 -11.62
N ASP A 65 30.44 -0.09 -12.90
CA ASP A 65 31.80 -0.23 -13.42
C ASP A 65 32.53 1.15 -13.48
N ASP A 66 33.76 1.12 -13.91
CA ASP A 66 34.61 2.30 -14.11
C ASP A 66 34.11 3.23 -15.22
N LYS A 67 33.33 2.69 -16.17
CA LYS A 67 32.67 3.46 -17.22
C LYS A 67 31.34 4.06 -16.79
N GLY A 68 30.91 3.76 -15.56
CA GLY A 68 29.68 4.27 -15.01
C GLY A 68 28.44 3.41 -15.31
N ALA A 69 28.57 2.29 -15.98
CA ALA A 69 27.44 1.42 -16.27
C ALA A 69 26.98 0.64 -15.02
N ILE A 70 25.68 0.58 -14.80
CA ILE A 70 25.07 -0.18 -13.70
C ILE A 70 25.08 -1.66 -14.08
N LYS A 71 25.74 -2.48 -13.27
CA LYS A 71 25.86 -3.92 -13.48
C LYS A 71 24.89 -4.72 -12.60
N LYS A 72 24.56 -4.20 -11.42
CA LYS A 72 23.74 -4.92 -10.43
C LYS A 72 23.06 -3.97 -9.46
N ILE A 73 21.85 -4.33 -9.03
CA ILE A 73 21.16 -3.73 -7.90
C ILE A 73 20.81 -4.85 -6.91
N VAL A 74 21.09 -4.65 -5.63
CA VAL A 74 20.76 -5.60 -4.55
C VAL A 74 20.20 -4.86 -3.34
N GLY A 75 19.45 -5.56 -2.48
CA GLY A 75 18.99 -5.01 -1.21
C GLY A 75 20.14 -4.77 -0.25
N ASN A 76 19.96 -3.82 0.67
CA ASN A 76 20.89 -3.55 1.76
C ASN A 76 20.55 -4.45 2.96
N ASN A 77 21.50 -5.25 3.42
CA ASN A 77 21.32 -6.16 4.58
C ASN A 77 21.11 -5.40 5.91
N GLU A 78 21.48 -4.13 5.97
CA GLU A 78 21.30 -3.28 7.14
C GLU A 78 19.92 -2.60 7.18
N ASP A 79 19.16 -2.69 6.09
CA ASP A 79 17.81 -2.15 6.02
C ASP A 79 16.81 -3.12 6.66
N LEU A 80 16.21 -2.69 7.76
CA LEU A 80 15.23 -3.48 8.51
C LEU A 80 13.94 -3.78 7.72
N ASN A 81 13.60 -2.94 6.72
CA ASN A 81 12.42 -3.15 5.89
C ASN A 81 12.61 -4.27 4.87
N CYS A 82 13.76 -4.32 4.20
CA CYS A 82 14.00 -5.29 3.15
C CYS A 82 14.92 -6.42 3.54
N ASN A 83 15.70 -6.25 4.62
CA ASN A 83 16.65 -7.24 5.13
C ASN A 83 17.50 -7.86 4.01
N GLY A 84 18.09 -7.02 3.17
CA GLY A 84 18.91 -7.43 2.03
C GLY A 84 18.18 -7.99 0.83
N ARG A 85 16.86 -7.98 0.80
CA ARG A 85 16.06 -8.61 -0.26
C ARG A 85 15.22 -7.59 -1.02
N PHE A 86 15.47 -7.46 -2.31
CA PHE A 86 14.56 -6.77 -3.22
C PHE A 86 13.57 -7.76 -3.83
N CYS A 87 12.34 -7.30 -4.05
CA CYS A 87 11.39 -8.04 -4.88
C CYS A 87 11.78 -7.91 -6.37
N PRO A 88 11.21 -8.73 -7.27
CA PRO A 88 11.52 -8.67 -8.70
C PRO A 88 11.37 -7.29 -9.33
N ARG A 89 10.45 -6.45 -8.87
CA ARG A 89 10.29 -5.08 -9.36
C ARG A 89 11.47 -4.18 -9.02
N GLY A 90 12.03 -4.32 -7.81
CA GLY A 90 13.21 -3.55 -7.40
C GLY A 90 14.47 -3.99 -8.15
N THR A 91 14.68 -5.30 -8.30
CA THR A 91 15.82 -5.82 -9.08
C THR A 91 15.70 -5.54 -10.56
N GLY A 92 14.47 -5.45 -11.10
CA GLY A 92 14.18 -5.08 -12.49
C GLY A 92 14.48 -3.61 -12.85
N GLY A 93 14.82 -2.76 -11.87
CA GLY A 93 15.10 -1.33 -12.09
C GLY A 93 16.23 -1.05 -13.07
N ILE A 94 17.17 -1.99 -13.27
CA ILE A 94 18.22 -1.86 -14.28
C ILE A 94 17.60 -1.83 -15.69
N GLY A 95 16.62 -2.71 -15.97
CA GLY A 95 15.92 -2.72 -17.25
C GLY A 95 15.24 -1.38 -17.53
N MET A 96 14.52 -0.82 -16.55
CA MET A 96 13.89 0.49 -16.70
C MET A 96 14.90 1.63 -16.92
N TYR A 97 16.10 1.53 -16.34
CA TYR A 97 17.14 2.55 -16.52
C TYR A 97 17.73 2.55 -17.93
N TYR A 98 17.90 1.36 -18.53
CA TYR A 98 18.49 1.17 -19.87
C TYR A 98 17.43 0.96 -20.97
N ASP A 99 16.16 1.17 -20.66
CA ASP A 99 15.08 1.09 -21.64
C ASP A 99 15.29 2.12 -22.76
N ASP A 100 15.16 1.68 -24.00
CA ASP A 100 15.36 2.54 -25.17
C ASP A 100 14.26 3.60 -25.28
N ASP A 101 13.05 3.30 -24.79
CA ASP A 101 11.92 4.23 -24.77
C ASP A 101 11.96 5.21 -23.59
N ARG A 102 12.99 5.13 -22.74
CA ARG A 102 13.14 6.05 -21.61
C ARG A 102 13.32 7.48 -22.08
N LEU A 103 12.48 8.39 -21.59
CA LEU A 103 12.61 9.82 -21.82
C LEU A 103 13.95 10.34 -21.25
N ARG A 104 14.73 11.03 -22.07
CA ARG A 104 16.05 11.58 -21.70
C ARG A 104 16.09 13.10 -21.72
N THR A 105 15.13 13.71 -22.39
CA THR A 105 14.97 15.16 -22.55
C THR A 105 13.54 15.56 -22.17
N PRO A 106 13.30 16.82 -21.78
CA PRO A 106 11.96 17.36 -21.66
C PRO A 106 11.21 17.28 -22.99
N LEU A 107 9.90 17.10 -22.92
CA LEU A 107 9.02 17.13 -24.08
C LEU A 107 8.01 18.26 -23.94
N ILE A 108 7.85 19.06 -24.99
CA ILE A 108 6.84 20.11 -25.07
C ILE A 108 5.79 19.70 -26.11
N ARG A 109 4.52 19.76 -25.73
CA ARG A 109 3.39 19.47 -26.60
C ARG A 109 3.32 20.50 -27.72
N THR A 110 3.15 20.04 -28.96
CA THR A 110 3.09 20.90 -30.15
C THR A 110 1.67 21.14 -30.67
N GLU A 111 0.72 20.31 -30.24
CA GLU A 111 -0.68 20.39 -30.69
C GLU A 111 -1.66 20.40 -29.51
N GLU A 112 -2.94 20.31 -29.75
CA GLU A 112 -3.99 20.34 -28.74
C GLU A 112 -3.92 19.14 -27.80
N ARG A 113 -4.53 19.26 -26.61
CA ARG A 113 -4.65 18.15 -25.65
C ARG A 113 -5.36 16.96 -26.29
N GLY A 114 -4.90 15.75 -25.97
CA GLY A 114 -5.38 14.51 -26.55
C GLY A 114 -4.59 14.08 -27.80
N GLN A 115 -3.91 14.99 -28.47
CA GLN A 115 -2.99 14.70 -29.54
C GLN A 115 -1.63 14.27 -28.95
N GLN A 116 -1.10 13.14 -29.40
CA GLN A 116 0.19 12.61 -28.93
C GLN A 116 1.37 13.21 -29.72
N SER A 117 1.34 14.53 -29.93
CA SER A 117 2.37 15.27 -30.66
C SER A 117 3.24 16.07 -29.71
N PHE A 118 4.53 15.75 -29.68
CA PHE A 118 5.51 16.36 -28.79
C PHE A 118 6.82 16.59 -29.56
N ARG A 119 7.57 17.62 -29.15
CA ARG A 119 8.94 17.84 -29.57
C ARG A 119 9.86 17.79 -28.37
N GLU A 120 11.10 17.39 -28.57
CA GLU A 120 12.14 17.53 -27.58
C GLU A 120 12.45 19.00 -27.30
N ALA A 121 12.86 19.29 -26.06
CA ALA A 121 13.25 20.61 -25.61
C ALA A 121 14.53 20.51 -24.73
N THR A 122 15.24 21.63 -24.59
CA THR A 122 16.28 21.74 -23.56
C THR A 122 15.65 21.92 -22.18
N TRP A 123 16.44 21.70 -21.14
CA TRP A 123 15.97 21.96 -19.76
C TRP A 123 15.69 23.43 -19.52
N GLU A 124 16.50 24.34 -20.05
CA GLU A 124 16.30 25.78 -19.97
C GLU A 124 14.96 26.20 -20.62
N GLU A 125 14.72 25.72 -21.85
CA GLU A 125 13.48 25.98 -22.55
C GLU A 125 12.26 25.45 -21.77
N ALA A 126 12.34 24.25 -21.19
CA ALA A 126 11.28 23.68 -20.42
C ALA A 126 11.01 24.47 -19.13
N PHE A 127 12.05 24.91 -18.42
CA PHE A 127 11.93 25.73 -17.23
C PHE A 127 11.34 27.10 -17.52
N ASP A 128 11.76 27.75 -18.58
CA ASP A 128 11.20 29.05 -18.99
C ASP A 128 9.73 28.93 -19.34
N TYR A 129 9.37 27.90 -20.11
CA TYR A 129 7.97 27.61 -20.46
C TYR A 129 7.10 27.37 -19.22
N ILE A 130 7.55 26.55 -18.26
CA ILE A 130 6.82 26.26 -17.01
C ILE A 130 6.70 27.53 -16.16
N ALA A 131 7.79 28.29 -16.01
CA ALA A 131 7.82 29.51 -15.20
C ALA A 131 6.87 30.58 -15.78
N GLU A 132 6.82 30.75 -17.10
CA GLU A 132 5.89 31.65 -17.78
C GLU A 132 4.44 31.25 -17.50
N LYS A 133 4.09 29.97 -17.63
CA LYS A 133 2.73 29.47 -17.36
C LYS A 133 2.33 29.66 -15.90
N ILE A 134 3.20 29.33 -14.96
CA ILE A 134 2.95 29.53 -13.51
C ILE A 134 2.72 31.01 -13.21
N LYS A 135 3.60 31.89 -13.71
CA LYS A 135 3.48 33.36 -13.52
C LYS A 135 2.16 33.89 -14.09
N LYS A 136 1.80 33.45 -15.30
CA LYS A 136 0.55 33.86 -15.94
C LYS A 136 -0.66 33.44 -15.10
N ILE A 137 -0.76 32.14 -14.75
CA ILE A 137 -1.88 31.62 -13.93
C ILE A 137 -1.97 32.36 -12.59
N SER A 138 -0.83 32.55 -11.92
CA SER A 138 -0.78 33.22 -10.63
C SER A 138 -1.21 34.69 -10.71
N ALA A 139 -0.89 35.38 -11.79
CA ALA A 139 -1.26 36.79 -12.00
C ALA A 139 -2.74 36.94 -12.36
N GLU A 140 -3.29 36.07 -13.18
CA GLU A 140 -4.66 36.15 -13.68
C GLU A 140 -5.69 35.58 -12.70
N HIS A 141 -5.36 34.52 -11.98
CA HIS A 141 -6.30 33.71 -11.18
C HIS A 141 -5.89 33.56 -9.71
N GLY A 142 -4.68 33.91 -9.33
CA GLY A 142 -4.09 33.64 -8.03
C GLY A 142 -3.31 32.31 -8.00
N PRO A 143 -2.26 32.20 -7.14
CA PRO A 143 -1.46 30.98 -7.05
C PRO A 143 -2.23 29.78 -6.52
N GLU A 144 -3.33 30.00 -5.80
CA GLU A 144 -4.21 28.95 -5.30
C GLU A 144 -4.92 28.17 -6.41
N CYS A 145 -4.94 28.69 -7.66
CA CYS A 145 -5.45 27.99 -8.82
C CYS A 145 -4.48 26.97 -9.44
N LEU A 146 -3.33 26.74 -8.79
CA LEU A 146 -2.40 25.66 -9.08
C LEU A 146 -2.63 24.48 -8.14
N ALA A 147 -2.54 23.25 -8.65
CA ALA A 147 -2.65 22.03 -7.87
C ALA A 147 -1.51 21.06 -8.18
N LEU A 148 -1.14 20.25 -7.18
CA LEU A 148 -0.16 19.18 -7.28
C LEU A 148 -0.80 17.84 -7.02
N PHE A 149 -0.70 16.94 -7.96
CA PHE A 149 -0.92 15.52 -7.74
C PHE A 149 0.42 14.83 -7.61
N THR A 150 0.66 14.18 -6.48
CA THR A 150 1.97 13.59 -6.23
C THR A 150 1.87 12.24 -5.54
N HIS A 151 2.80 11.36 -5.91
CA HIS A 151 3.07 10.11 -5.21
C HIS A 151 4.57 9.85 -5.22
N GLY A 152 5.09 9.34 -4.10
CA GLY A 152 6.52 9.08 -3.95
C GLY A 152 7.32 10.24 -3.34
N SER A 153 8.61 10.00 -3.09
CA SER A 153 9.47 10.92 -2.33
C SER A 153 9.79 12.22 -3.07
N GLY A 154 9.86 12.17 -4.40
CA GLY A 154 10.13 13.36 -5.24
C GLY A 154 9.08 14.46 -5.09
N GLY A 155 7.85 14.10 -4.70
CA GLY A 155 6.76 15.03 -4.49
C GLY A 155 7.00 16.10 -3.42
N LYS A 156 7.89 15.85 -2.46
CA LYS A 156 8.23 16.84 -1.41
C LYS A 156 8.79 18.13 -2.00
N TYR A 157 9.64 18.07 -3.00
CA TYR A 157 10.18 19.27 -3.67
C TYR A 157 9.10 20.07 -4.38
N PHE A 158 8.18 19.41 -5.08
CA PHE A 158 7.06 20.08 -5.73
C PHE A 158 6.07 20.66 -4.74
N SER A 159 5.82 19.97 -3.61
CA SER A 159 4.98 20.52 -2.53
C SER A 159 5.59 21.77 -1.93
N THR A 160 6.90 21.79 -1.72
CA THR A 160 7.63 22.99 -1.24
C THR A 160 7.53 24.13 -2.23
N LEU A 161 7.73 23.85 -3.54
CA LEU A 161 7.56 24.86 -4.59
C LEU A 161 6.13 25.44 -4.60
N LEU A 162 5.13 24.59 -4.52
CA LEU A 162 3.73 25.03 -4.56
C LEU A 162 3.38 25.91 -3.35
N ARG A 163 3.82 25.52 -2.14
CA ARG A 163 3.66 26.33 -0.93
C ARG A 163 4.39 27.66 -1.04
N ALA A 164 5.61 27.67 -1.61
CA ALA A 164 6.36 28.91 -1.84
C ALA A 164 5.67 29.87 -2.82
N LEU A 165 4.90 29.34 -3.74
CA LEU A 165 4.04 30.14 -4.64
C LEU A 165 2.75 30.61 -3.97
N GLY A 166 2.33 30.03 -2.85
CA GLY A 166 1.12 30.38 -2.11
C GLY A 166 -0.07 29.45 -2.35
N SER A 167 0.14 28.28 -3.00
CA SER A 167 -0.92 27.29 -3.12
C SER A 167 -0.79 26.15 -2.10
N PRO A 168 -1.87 25.80 -1.38
CA PRO A 168 -1.91 24.68 -0.45
C PRO A 168 -2.40 23.38 -1.08
N HIS A 169 -2.71 23.35 -2.37
CA HIS A 169 -3.47 22.27 -2.99
C HIS A 169 -2.59 21.11 -3.45
N VAL A 170 -2.31 20.22 -2.53
CA VAL A 170 -1.54 18.98 -2.77
C VAL A 170 -2.41 17.77 -2.48
N ALA A 171 -2.53 16.85 -3.42
CA ALA A 171 -3.27 15.61 -3.26
C ALA A 171 -2.43 14.38 -3.65
N ALA A 172 -2.55 13.33 -2.85
CA ALA A 172 -2.03 12.02 -3.17
C ALA A 172 -3.19 11.12 -3.63
N PRO A 173 -3.20 10.64 -4.89
CA PRO A 173 -4.28 9.77 -5.37
C PRO A 173 -4.47 8.54 -4.51
N SER A 174 -3.38 8.00 -3.98
CA SER A 174 -3.40 6.77 -3.17
C SER A 174 -4.21 6.88 -1.87
N TYR A 175 -4.46 8.07 -1.34
CA TYR A 175 -5.23 8.16 -0.09
C TYR A 175 -6.65 7.64 -0.29
N ALA A 176 -7.41 8.20 -1.20
CA ALA A 176 -8.81 7.84 -1.42
C ALA A 176 -8.97 6.42 -1.99
N GLN A 177 -8.15 6.04 -2.97
CA GLN A 177 -8.27 4.77 -3.68
C GLN A 177 -7.59 3.60 -2.98
N CYS A 178 -6.66 3.86 -2.07
CA CYS A 178 -5.84 2.83 -1.46
C CYS A 178 -6.19 2.60 0.01
N ARG A 179 -6.16 3.66 0.82
CA ARG A 179 -6.17 3.54 2.28
C ARG A 179 -7.15 4.45 3.02
N GLY A 180 -7.78 5.41 2.36
CA GLY A 180 -8.65 6.39 3.02
C GLY A 180 -9.69 5.79 3.98
N PRO A 181 -10.52 4.83 3.55
CA PRO A 181 -11.49 4.17 4.43
C PRO A 181 -10.86 3.50 5.64
N ARG A 182 -9.65 2.94 5.50
CA ARG A 182 -8.89 2.32 6.58
C ARG A 182 -8.42 3.35 7.61
N GLU A 183 -7.84 4.44 7.15
CA GLU A 183 -7.37 5.51 8.04
C GLU A 183 -8.53 6.09 8.84
N VAL A 184 -9.66 6.40 8.18
CA VAL A 184 -10.87 6.90 8.84
C VAL A 184 -11.41 5.90 9.87
N ALA A 185 -11.44 4.62 9.53
CA ALA A 185 -11.93 3.55 10.41
C ALA A 185 -11.07 3.40 11.67
N PHE A 186 -9.75 3.36 11.52
CA PHE A 186 -8.82 3.24 12.64
C PHE A 186 -8.80 4.51 13.49
N GLN A 187 -8.80 5.68 12.87
CA GLN A 187 -8.90 6.94 13.60
C GLN A 187 -10.21 7.05 14.40
N GLY A 188 -11.33 6.63 13.84
CA GLY A 188 -12.62 6.60 14.52
C GLY A 188 -12.70 5.54 15.64
N THR A 189 -11.81 4.55 15.67
CA THR A 189 -11.81 3.47 16.68
C THR A 189 -10.72 3.69 17.74
N PHE A 190 -9.50 4.06 17.32
CA PHE A 190 -8.34 4.16 18.21
C PHE A 190 -7.85 5.60 18.42
N GLY A 191 -8.41 6.59 17.72
CA GLY A 191 -7.92 7.96 17.73
C GLY A 191 -6.66 8.16 16.90
N GLU A 192 -6.18 7.14 16.18
CA GLU A 192 -4.94 7.18 15.40
C GLU A 192 -5.12 6.44 14.06
N THR A 193 -4.41 6.92 13.04
CA THR A 193 -4.34 6.24 11.74
C THR A 193 -3.35 5.08 11.78
N ILE A 194 -3.50 4.13 10.83
CA ILE A 194 -2.60 2.97 10.74
C ILE A 194 -1.40 3.22 9.83
N GLU A 195 -1.48 4.21 8.96
CA GLU A 195 -0.45 4.62 8.00
C GLU A 195 0.03 3.54 7.02
N SER A 196 1.20 3.75 6.42
CA SER A 196 1.81 2.84 5.46
C SER A 196 3.33 3.00 5.45
N PRO A 197 4.07 1.90 5.70
CA PRO A 197 3.57 0.55 5.96
C PRO A 197 2.74 0.45 7.23
N GLU A 198 1.86 -0.55 7.28
CA GLU A 198 0.97 -0.82 8.41
C GLU A 198 1.80 -1.14 9.66
N ARG A 199 1.41 -0.56 10.80
CA ARG A 199 2.11 -0.70 12.09
C ARG A 199 1.79 -2.04 12.77
N THR A 200 2.08 -3.14 12.10
CA THR A 200 1.78 -4.51 12.53
C THR A 200 3.03 -5.27 12.92
N ASP A 201 3.01 -5.95 14.08
CA ASP A 201 4.08 -6.83 14.56
C ASP A 201 3.82 -8.28 14.11
N ILE A 202 3.84 -8.50 12.80
CA ILE A 202 3.55 -9.81 12.21
C ILE A 202 4.56 -10.86 12.67
N ARG A 203 5.83 -10.51 12.85
CA ARG A 203 6.90 -11.44 13.23
C ARG A 203 6.65 -12.17 14.55
N ASP A 204 6.00 -11.52 15.49
CA ASP A 204 5.73 -12.05 16.82
C ASP A 204 4.25 -12.39 17.05
N THR A 205 3.43 -12.32 15.99
CA THR A 205 2.02 -12.72 16.09
C THR A 205 1.86 -14.23 16.23
N LYS A 206 0.81 -14.66 16.90
CA LYS A 206 0.40 -16.07 17.02
C LYS A 206 -0.73 -16.42 16.06
N CYS A 207 -1.49 -15.41 15.62
CA CYS A 207 -2.54 -15.58 14.63
C CYS A 207 -2.59 -14.36 13.70
N LEU A 208 -2.45 -14.59 12.40
CA LEU A 208 -2.56 -13.58 11.37
C LEU A 208 -3.76 -13.85 10.48
N VAL A 209 -4.71 -12.93 10.45
CA VAL A 209 -5.89 -12.98 9.58
C VAL A 209 -5.70 -12.05 8.40
N LEU A 210 -5.72 -12.58 7.20
CA LEU A 210 -5.56 -11.85 5.94
C LEU A 210 -6.89 -11.84 5.18
N ILE A 211 -7.41 -10.67 4.88
CA ILE A 211 -8.68 -10.48 4.17
C ILE A 211 -8.38 -9.77 2.85
N GLY A 212 -8.45 -10.48 1.72
CA GLY A 212 -8.12 -9.95 0.39
C GLY A 212 -6.72 -9.34 0.30
N SER A 213 -5.79 -9.79 1.13
CA SER A 213 -4.44 -9.22 1.21
C SER A 213 -3.46 -9.99 0.33
N HIS A 214 -2.61 -9.24 -0.39
CA HIS A 214 -1.62 -9.78 -1.34
C HIS A 214 -0.26 -10.10 -0.69
N ILE A 215 -0.18 -10.38 0.60
CA ILE A 215 1.07 -10.78 1.25
C ILE A 215 1.55 -12.11 0.63
N GLY A 216 2.77 -12.10 0.10
CA GLY A 216 3.35 -13.24 -0.63
C GLY A 216 3.28 -13.13 -2.14
N GLU A 217 2.60 -12.13 -2.68
CA GLU A 217 2.50 -11.85 -4.11
C GLU A 217 2.91 -10.41 -4.40
N ASN A 218 3.86 -10.19 -5.23
CA ASN A 218 4.36 -8.92 -5.81
C ASN A 218 4.55 -7.68 -4.90
N MET A 219 4.04 -7.65 -3.69
CA MET A 219 4.13 -6.52 -2.73
C MET A 219 4.46 -7.00 -1.31
N HIS A 220 4.63 -6.05 -0.38
CA HIS A 220 4.83 -6.32 1.05
C HIS A 220 6.08 -7.13 1.37
N ASN A 221 7.21 -6.83 0.73
CA ASN A 221 8.47 -7.57 0.88
C ASN A 221 8.86 -7.80 2.35
N GLY A 222 8.79 -6.79 3.22
CA GLY A 222 9.05 -6.94 4.65
C GLY A 222 8.04 -7.86 5.32
N GLN A 223 6.74 -7.63 5.10
CA GLN A 223 5.68 -8.43 5.72
C GLN A 223 5.68 -9.90 5.26
N VAL A 224 6.13 -10.19 4.03
CA VAL A 224 6.33 -11.59 3.59
C VAL A 224 7.36 -12.31 4.45
N GLN A 225 8.47 -11.63 4.76
CA GLN A 225 9.52 -12.18 5.60
C GLN A 225 9.03 -12.36 7.05
N GLU A 226 8.33 -11.37 7.59
CA GLU A 226 7.74 -11.41 8.92
C GLU A 226 6.69 -12.52 9.05
N MET A 227 5.85 -12.72 8.03
CA MET A 227 4.87 -13.83 7.98
C MET A 227 5.58 -15.19 7.93
N SER A 228 6.67 -15.32 7.17
CA SER A 228 7.48 -16.53 7.16
C SER A 228 8.07 -16.83 8.55
N ASP A 229 8.64 -15.82 9.20
CA ASP A 229 9.18 -15.93 10.56
C ASP A 229 8.09 -16.32 11.58
N ALA A 230 6.88 -15.77 11.44
CA ALA A 230 5.74 -16.11 12.30
C ALA A 230 5.29 -17.57 12.10
N ILE A 231 5.19 -18.02 10.85
CA ILE A 231 4.85 -19.42 10.51
C ILE A 231 5.89 -20.37 11.11
N ASP A 232 7.18 -20.08 11.01
CA ASP A 232 8.27 -20.88 11.56
C ASP A 232 8.20 -20.96 13.10
N LYS A 233 7.62 -19.96 13.75
CA LYS A 233 7.31 -19.93 15.20
C LYS A 233 5.99 -20.61 15.56
N GLY A 234 5.25 -21.12 14.59
CA GLY A 234 3.97 -21.82 14.80
C GLY A 234 2.73 -20.94 14.77
N ALA A 235 2.80 -19.75 14.21
CA ALA A 235 1.63 -18.88 14.07
C ALA A 235 0.58 -19.49 13.14
N THR A 236 -0.69 -19.35 13.53
CA THR A 236 -1.84 -19.71 12.66
C THR A 236 -2.08 -18.60 11.65
N ILE A 237 -2.20 -18.99 10.37
CA ILE A 237 -2.64 -18.08 9.31
C ILE A 237 -4.08 -18.42 8.93
N ILE A 238 -4.93 -17.40 8.88
CA ILE A 238 -6.32 -17.48 8.39
C ILE A 238 -6.41 -16.57 7.18
N THR A 239 -6.78 -17.11 6.03
CA THR A 239 -6.93 -16.31 4.80
C THR A 239 -8.37 -16.33 4.32
N VAL A 240 -8.94 -15.14 4.18
CA VAL A 240 -10.26 -14.87 3.61
C VAL A 240 -10.04 -14.29 2.22
N ASP A 241 -10.24 -15.09 1.21
CA ASP A 241 -9.98 -14.71 -0.20
C ASP A 241 -10.79 -15.65 -1.11
N PRO A 242 -11.55 -15.13 -2.08
CA PRO A 242 -12.23 -16.00 -3.05
C PRO A 242 -11.24 -16.79 -3.91
N ARG A 243 -10.00 -16.33 -4.02
CA ARG A 243 -8.92 -16.94 -4.77
C ARG A 243 -8.00 -17.72 -3.84
N TYR A 244 -7.57 -18.91 -4.27
CA TYR A 244 -6.52 -19.66 -3.57
C TYR A 244 -5.15 -19.02 -3.81
N SER A 245 -4.88 -17.96 -3.08
CA SER A 245 -3.67 -17.13 -3.17
C SER A 245 -2.45 -17.81 -2.53
N THR A 246 -1.27 -17.20 -2.68
CA THR A 246 -0.05 -17.66 -1.99
C THR A 246 -0.24 -17.71 -0.47
N ALA A 247 -0.93 -16.72 0.10
CA ALA A 247 -1.26 -16.71 1.52
C ALA A 247 -2.23 -17.84 1.88
N ALA A 248 -3.26 -18.09 1.06
CA ALA A 248 -4.18 -19.20 1.27
C ALA A 248 -3.46 -20.55 1.27
N GLY A 249 -2.46 -20.73 0.39
CA GLY A 249 -1.64 -21.94 0.34
C GLY A 249 -0.73 -22.16 1.54
N LYS A 250 -0.59 -21.15 2.43
CA LYS A 250 0.17 -21.21 3.70
C LYS A 250 -0.74 -21.20 4.92
N SER A 251 -2.05 -21.10 4.74
CA SER A 251 -3.02 -20.93 5.82
C SER A 251 -3.46 -22.26 6.42
N LYS A 252 -3.71 -22.27 7.72
CA LYS A 252 -4.44 -23.33 8.41
C LYS A 252 -5.91 -23.32 7.99
N TYR A 253 -6.49 -22.13 7.81
CA TYR A 253 -7.86 -21.93 7.36
C TYR A 253 -7.88 -21.03 6.12
N TRP A 254 -8.46 -21.53 5.04
CA TRP A 254 -8.81 -20.76 3.88
C TRP A 254 -10.33 -20.66 3.77
N LEU A 255 -10.85 -19.43 3.76
CA LEU A 255 -12.26 -19.12 3.67
C LEU A 255 -12.55 -18.51 2.29
N PRO A 256 -13.04 -19.31 1.32
CA PRO A 256 -13.36 -18.84 -0.04
C PRO A 256 -14.65 -18.01 -0.04
N ILE A 257 -14.55 -16.80 0.45
CA ILE A 257 -15.69 -15.90 0.66
C ILE A 257 -16.30 -15.42 -0.65
N LYS A 258 -17.62 -15.26 -0.68
CA LYS A 258 -18.28 -14.53 -1.75
C LYS A 258 -17.81 -13.09 -1.77
N PRO A 259 -17.31 -12.55 -2.91
CA PRO A 259 -16.82 -11.18 -2.99
C PRO A 259 -17.81 -10.13 -2.46
N ALA A 260 -17.30 -9.08 -1.84
CA ALA A 260 -18.07 -7.97 -1.24
C ALA A 260 -18.92 -8.32 -0.02
N THR A 261 -18.69 -9.47 0.64
CA THR A 261 -19.45 -9.88 1.83
C THR A 261 -18.61 -9.96 3.11
N ASP A 262 -17.40 -9.44 3.09
CA ASP A 262 -16.45 -9.47 4.22
C ASP A 262 -17.05 -8.91 5.51
N LEU A 263 -17.84 -7.82 5.42
CA LEU A 263 -18.46 -7.21 6.60
C LEU A 263 -19.37 -8.19 7.35
N ALA A 264 -20.12 -9.04 6.64
CA ALA A 264 -20.98 -10.04 7.29
C ALA A 264 -20.16 -11.08 8.07
N LEU A 265 -19.03 -11.53 7.52
CA LEU A 265 -18.11 -12.44 8.21
C LEU A 265 -17.51 -11.77 9.47
N LEU A 266 -17.06 -10.52 9.34
CA LEU A 266 -16.47 -9.76 10.44
C LEU A 266 -17.47 -9.57 11.58
N LEU A 267 -18.73 -9.23 11.28
CA LEU A 267 -19.79 -9.08 12.28
C LEU A 267 -20.15 -10.41 12.94
N ALA A 268 -20.13 -11.52 12.21
CA ALA A 268 -20.34 -12.85 12.80
C ALA A 268 -19.16 -13.25 13.71
N TRP A 269 -17.93 -12.93 13.38
CA TRP A 269 -16.79 -13.13 14.30
C TRP A 269 -16.94 -12.29 15.57
N ILE A 270 -17.35 -11.02 15.45
CA ILE A 270 -17.64 -10.16 16.62
C ILE A 270 -18.77 -10.77 17.46
N ASN A 271 -19.84 -11.27 16.83
CA ASN A 271 -20.94 -11.95 17.51
C ASN A 271 -20.44 -13.14 18.35
N VAL A 272 -19.65 -14.04 17.75
CA VAL A 272 -19.11 -15.23 18.46
C VAL A 272 -18.20 -14.80 19.60
N ILE A 273 -17.26 -13.87 19.38
CA ILE A 273 -16.30 -13.40 20.38
C ILE A 273 -17.03 -12.77 21.57
N ILE A 274 -18.09 -12.01 21.35
CA ILE A 274 -18.88 -11.37 22.44
C ILE A 274 -19.76 -12.39 23.17
N ASN A 275 -20.49 -13.23 22.44
CA ASN A 275 -21.47 -14.16 23.05
C ASN A 275 -20.79 -15.30 23.81
N GLU A 276 -19.60 -15.75 23.34
CA GLU A 276 -18.81 -16.77 24.03
C GLU A 276 -17.83 -16.14 25.06
N GLU A 277 -17.88 -14.81 25.24
CA GLU A 277 -17.02 -14.04 26.16
C GLU A 277 -15.52 -14.23 25.94
N LEU A 278 -15.12 -14.38 24.66
CA LEU A 278 -13.73 -14.66 24.22
C LEU A 278 -12.85 -13.42 24.09
N TYR A 279 -13.40 -12.23 24.29
CA TYR A 279 -12.64 -10.97 24.21
C TYR A 279 -11.68 -10.81 25.40
N ASP A 280 -10.64 -10.00 25.26
CA ASP A 280 -9.69 -9.67 26.33
C ASP A 280 -10.39 -8.77 27.37
N LYS A 281 -11.06 -9.38 28.36
CA LYS A 281 -11.87 -8.65 29.38
C LYS A 281 -11.10 -7.52 30.05
N PRO A 282 -9.90 -7.73 30.62
CA PRO A 282 -9.15 -6.65 31.27
C PRO A 282 -8.82 -5.49 30.35
N TYR A 283 -8.52 -5.78 29.09
CA TYR A 283 -8.20 -4.75 28.11
C TYR A 283 -9.48 -3.97 27.72
N VAL A 284 -10.56 -4.67 27.42
CA VAL A 284 -11.84 -4.07 27.01
C VAL A 284 -12.40 -3.21 28.11
N GLU A 285 -12.42 -3.69 29.34
CA GLU A 285 -12.92 -2.94 30.53
C GLU A 285 -12.10 -1.66 30.78
N LYS A 286 -10.79 -1.73 30.58
CA LYS A 286 -9.89 -0.61 30.91
C LYS A 286 -9.78 0.45 29.79
N TYR A 287 -9.81 0.02 28.52
CA TYR A 287 -9.42 0.87 27.41
C TYR A 287 -10.51 1.11 26.37
N THR A 288 -11.70 0.52 26.54
CA THR A 288 -12.78 0.69 25.57
C THR A 288 -14.08 1.15 26.21
N PHE A 289 -15.01 1.60 25.40
CA PHE A 289 -16.39 1.86 25.78
C PHE A 289 -17.33 1.40 24.66
N GLY A 290 -18.64 1.19 25.01
CA GLY A 290 -19.65 0.84 24.02
C GLY A 290 -19.80 -0.66 23.74
N LEU A 291 -19.21 -1.56 24.55
CA LEU A 291 -19.37 -3.01 24.39
C LEU A 291 -20.82 -3.44 24.39
N ASP A 292 -21.69 -2.85 25.28
CA ASP A 292 -23.10 -3.21 25.36
C ASP A 292 -23.89 -2.81 24.11
N TYR A 293 -23.59 -1.65 23.53
CA TYR A 293 -24.15 -1.24 22.23
C TYR A 293 -23.72 -2.18 21.11
N LEU A 294 -22.46 -2.58 21.10
CA LEU A 294 -21.94 -3.51 20.12
C LEU A 294 -22.59 -4.90 20.25
N ARG A 295 -22.75 -5.39 21.48
CA ARG A 295 -23.43 -6.68 21.80
C ARG A 295 -24.85 -6.69 21.25
N GLU A 296 -25.62 -5.63 21.50
CA GLU A 296 -26.99 -5.53 20.99
C GLU A 296 -27.01 -5.44 19.46
N HIS A 297 -26.09 -4.66 18.89
CA HIS A 297 -25.98 -4.49 17.43
C HIS A 297 -25.73 -5.81 16.71
N VAL A 298 -24.81 -6.63 17.21
CA VAL A 298 -24.43 -7.91 16.55
C VAL A 298 -25.29 -9.10 16.98
N ARG A 299 -26.26 -8.93 17.85
CA ARG A 299 -27.05 -10.03 18.45
C ARG A 299 -27.64 -11.00 17.42
N SER A 300 -28.16 -10.49 16.32
CA SER A 300 -28.74 -11.29 15.23
C SER A 300 -27.75 -11.69 14.15
N MET A 301 -26.52 -11.22 14.21
CA MET A 301 -25.49 -11.43 13.19
C MET A 301 -24.71 -12.72 13.47
N THR A 302 -25.44 -13.83 13.59
CA THR A 302 -24.89 -15.14 13.93
C THR A 302 -24.08 -15.73 12.76
N PRO A 303 -23.25 -16.75 12.99
CA PRO A 303 -22.61 -17.51 11.92
C PRO A 303 -23.58 -18.06 10.86
N GLU A 304 -24.79 -18.46 11.28
CA GLU A 304 -25.84 -18.93 10.36
C GLU A 304 -26.38 -17.80 9.49
N TRP A 305 -26.58 -16.61 10.06
CA TRP A 305 -26.93 -15.41 9.31
C TRP A 305 -25.84 -15.09 8.26
N ALA A 306 -24.57 -15.11 8.68
CA ALA A 306 -23.45 -14.81 7.80
C ALA A 306 -23.28 -15.85 6.69
N TYR A 307 -23.58 -17.13 6.94
CA TYR A 307 -23.55 -18.18 5.92
C TYR A 307 -24.43 -17.87 4.71
N GLY A 308 -25.66 -17.40 4.97
CA GLY A 308 -26.58 -17.00 3.90
C GLY A 308 -26.05 -15.87 2.99
N ILE A 309 -25.08 -15.11 3.47
CA ILE A 309 -24.48 -13.96 2.74
C ILE A 309 -23.13 -14.34 2.13
N THR A 310 -22.25 -14.95 2.94
CA THR A 310 -20.83 -15.16 2.66
C THR A 310 -20.52 -16.51 2.02
N THR A 311 -21.39 -17.50 2.19
CA THR A 311 -21.19 -18.92 1.87
C THR A 311 -20.14 -19.63 2.73
N ILE A 312 -19.65 -19.00 3.81
CA ILE A 312 -18.69 -19.62 4.73
C ILE A 312 -19.43 -20.43 5.78
N ASP A 313 -19.05 -21.70 5.95
CA ASP A 313 -19.70 -22.61 6.91
C ASP A 313 -19.69 -22.04 8.34
N PRO A 314 -20.84 -22.08 9.06
CA PRO A 314 -20.96 -21.56 10.42
C PRO A 314 -19.97 -22.19 11.41
N THR A 315 -19.61 -23.46 11.21
CA THR A 315 -18.62 -24.15 12.03
C THR A 315 -17.24 -23.53 11.86
N ILE A 316 -16.83 -23.25 10.63
CA ILE A 316 -15.57 -22.60 10.33
C ILE A 316 -15.52 -21.17 10.87
N ILE A 317 -16.65 -20.43 10.81
CA ILE A 317 -16.74 -19.09 11.42
C ILE A 317 -16.46 -19.17 12.92
N ARG A 318 -17.06 -20.12 13.64
CA ARG A 318 -16.83 -20.31 15.08
C ARG A 318 -15.40 -20.76 15.38
N GLU A 319 -14.90 -21.74 14.64
CA GLU A 319 -13.54 -22.24 14.84
C GLU A 319 -12.50 -21.12 14.65
N THR A 320 -12.61 -20.34 13.59
CA THR A 320 -11.69 -19.23 13.33
C THR A 320 -11.81 -18.10 14.35
N ALA A 321 -13.02 -17.79 14.84
CA ALA A 321 -13.21 -16.83 15.93
C ALA A 321 -12.48 -17.28 17.22
N ARG A 322 -12.63 -18.56 17.59
CA ARG A 322 -11.96 -19.15 18.76
C ARG A 322 -10.44 -19.23 18.58
N GLU A 323 -9.97 -19.54 17.38
CA GLU A 323 -8.53 -19.53 17.04
C GLU A 323 -7.91 -18.14 17.26
N MET A 324 -8.58 -17.09 16.76
CA MET A 324 -8.16 -15.69 16.98
C MET A 324 -8.13 -15.34 18.48
N ALA A 325 -9.15 -15.72 19.22
CA ALA A 325 -9.25 -15.44 20.66
C ALA A 325 -8.17 -16.18 21.48
N ASN A 326 -7.87 -17.42 21.12
CA ASN A 326 -6.80 -18.20 21.76
C ASN A 326 -5.41 -17.58 21.56
N ALA A 327 -5.22 -16.83 20.48
CA ALA A 327 -3.97 -16.14 20.19
C ALA A 327 -3.86 -14.75 20.87
N SER A 328 -4.97 -14.23 21.44
CA SER A 328 -5.00 -12.93 22.09
C SER A 328 -3.89 -12.80 23.15
N PRO A 329 -3.22 -11.66 23.29
CA PRO A 329 -3.32 -10.44 22.47
C PRO A 329 -2.46 -10.43 21.20
N ALA A 330 -1.68 -11.50 20.95
CA ALA A 330 -0.77 -11.62 19.82
C ALA A 330 -1.51 -12.08 18.55
N VAL A 331 -2.53 -11.32 18.16
CA VAL A 331 -3.38 -11.59 17.00
C VAL A 331 -3.52 -10.33 16.16
N ILE A 332 -3.48 -10.49 14.84
CA ILE A 332 -3.64 -9.39 13.90
C ILE A 332 -4.74 -9.76 12.90
N ILE A 333 -5.84 -9.01 12.94
CA ILE A 333 -6.73 -8.94 11.80
C ILE A 333 -6.17 -7.83 10.92
N HIS A 334 -5.47 -8.22 9.84
CA HIS A 334 -4.67 -7.31 9.04
C HIS A 334 -5.55 -6.27 8.35
N PRO A 335 -5.24 -4.97 8.47
CA PRO A 335 -6.09 -3.90 7.97
C PRO A 335 -6.12 -3.81 6.44
N GLY A 336 -5.28 -4.60 5.75
CA GLY A 336 -5.16 -4.53 4.31
C GLY A 336 -4.49 -3.24 3.83
N ARG A 337 -4.24 -3.16 2.53
CA ARG A 337 -3.67 -1.97 1.92
C ARG A 337 -4.54 -1.35 0.85
N HIS A 338 -4.91 -2.13 -0.13
CA HIS A 338 -5.88 -1.71 -1.13
C HIS A 338 -7.25 -2.09 -0.61
N VAL A 339 -7.97 -1.13 -0.05
CA VAL A 339 -9.18 -1.41 0.74
C VAL A 339 -10.41 -0.68 0.24
N THR A 340 -10.29 0.05 -0.86
CA THR A 340 -11.37 0.81 -1.48
C THR A 340 -11.98 0.00 -2.62
N TRP A 341 -12.84 -0.97 -2.30
CA TRP A 341 -13.31 -1.97 -3.27
C TRP A 341 -14.82 -1.92 -3.55
N TYR A 342 -15.62 -1.63 -2.51
CA TYR A 342 -17.06 -1.96 -2.55
C TYR A 342 -17.97 -0.79 -2.19
N GLY A 343 -17.42 0.39 -1.93
CA GLY A 343 -18.16 1.59 -1.61
C GLY A 343 -18.38 1.85 -0.12
N ASP A 344 -18.69 0.84 0.70
CA ASP A 344 -18.85 0.97 2.18
C ASP A 344 -17.67 0.38 2.96
N ASP A 345 -16.50 0.61 2.46
CA ASP A 345 -15.27 0.02 3.00
C ASP A 345 -14.90 0.56 4.38
N THR A 346 -15.33 1.77 4.73
CA THR A 346 -15.09 2.34 6.07
C THR A 346 -15.73 1.49 7.17
N GLN A 347 -16.96 1.01 6.98
CA GLN A 347 -17.63 0.17 7.99
C GLN A 347 -16.98 -1.22 8.08
N ARG A 348 -16.59 -1.80 6.95
CA ARG A 348 -15.83 -3.05 6.91
C ARG A 348 -14.53 -2.93 7.72
N LEU A 349 -13.80 -1.85 7.54
CA LEU A 349 -12.52 -1.63 8.22
C LEU A 349 -12.70 -1.20 9.69
N ARG A 350 -13.83 -0.58 10.05
CA ARG A 350 -14.19 -0.39 11.45
C ARG A 350 -14.43 -1.74 12.15
N ALA A 351 -15.08 -2.69 11.49
CA ALA A 351 -15.24 -4.04 12.05
C ALA A 351 -13.88 -4.75 12.24
N VAL A 352 -12.92 -4.56 11.31
CA VAL A 352 -11.53 -5.02 11.50
C VAL A 352 -10.88 -4.36 12.72
N ALA A 353 -11.00 -3.05 12.87
CA ALA A 353 -10.45 -2.32 14.01
C ALA A 353 -11.10 -2.75 15.34
N ILE A 354 -12.43 -2.92 15.37
CA ILE A 354 -13.18 -3.40 16.54
C ILE A 354 -12.74 -4.80 16.96
N LEU A 355 -12.55 -5.73 16.01
CA LEU A 355 -12.03 -7.06 16.32
C LEU A 355 -10.64 -7.00 16.97
N ASN A 356 -9.74 -6.17 16.45
CA ASN A 356 -8.43 -5.97 17.05
C ASN A 356 -8.53 -5.35 18.46
N ALA A 357 -9.50 -4.47 18.71
CA ALA A 357 -9.75 -3.90 20.01
C ALA A 357 -10.31 -4.94 21.01
N LEU A 358 -11.30 -5.75 20.59
CA LEU A 358 -11.86 -6.82 21.41
C LEU A 358 -10.81 -7.86 21.83
N LEU A 359 -9.89 -8.17 20.91
CA LEU A 359 -8.79 -9.12 21.17
C LEU A 359 -7.57 -8.48 21.82
N GLY A 360 -7.64 -7.21 22.16
CA GLY A 360 -6.60 -6.50 22.90
C GLY A 360 -5.26 -6.37 22.17
N SER A 361 -5.24 -6.43 20.85
CA SER A 361 -3.99 -6.44 20.08
C SER A 361 -3.38 -5.06 19.82
N TRP A 362 -4.12 -3.97 20.02
CA TRP A 362 -3.62 -2.62 19.82
C TRP A 362 -2.67 -2.20 20.95
N GLY A 363 -1.44 -1.77 20.55
CA GLY A 363 -0.39 -1.36 21.48
C GLY A 363 0.33 -2.52 22.17
N ARG A 364 0.20 -3.76 21.68
CA ARG A 364 0.80 -4.96 22.28
C ARG A 364 1.64 -5.75 21.28
N ARG A 365 2.63 -6.47 21.81
CA ARG A 365 3.53 -7.34 21.03
C ARG A 365 2.75 -8.44 20.31
N GLY A 366 3.10 -8.68 19.04
CA GLY A 366 2.40 -9.61 18.16
C GLY A 366 1.05 -9.09 17.64
N GLY A 367 0.71 -7.83 17.95
CA GLY A 367 -0.44 -7.10 17.47
C GLY A 367 -0.02 -5.84 16.70
N PHE A 368 -0.50 -4.68 17.15
CA PHE A 368 -0.14 -3.39 16.56
C PHE A 368 0.82 -2.64 17.49
N TYR A 369 1.81 -1.95 16.94
CA TYR A 369 2.72 -1.12 17.70
C TYR A 369 2.54 0.36 17.39
N ARG A 370 2.97 1.21 18.34
CA ARG A 370 3.08 2.65 18.15
C ARG A 370 4.55 2.98 17.96
N PRO A 371 4.99 3.34 16.73
CA PRO A 371 6.38 3.67 16.50
C PRO A 371 6.73 5.00 17.18
N GLU A 372 7.96 5.13 17.63
CA GLU A 372 8.53 6.44 17.87
C GLU A 372 8.75 7.14 16.51
N ILE A 373 8.17 8.32 16.37
CA ILE A 373 8.34 9.11 15.15
C ILE A 373 9.60 9.95 15.33
N PHE A 374 10.59 9.68 14.49
CA PHE A 374 11.75 10.54 14.37
C PHE A 374 11.48 11.57 13.27
N GLU A 375 11.23 12.81 13.67
CA GLU A 375 11.05 13.91 12.74
C GLU A 375 12.41 14.49 12.35
N LEU A 376 12.70 14.45 11.04
CA LEU A 376 13.83 15.17 10.50
C LEU A 376 13.51 16.67 10.50
N PRO A 377 14.43 17.54 10.97
CA PRO A 377 14.21 18.98 10.87
C PRO A 377 13.99 19.37 9.40
N GLU A 378 13.01 20.24 9.19
CA GLU A 378 12.82 20.80 7.85
C GLU A 378 14.04 21.69 7.49
N PRO A 379 14.47 21.64 6.20
CA PRO A 379 15.49 22.59 5.73
C PRO A 379 15.03 24.03 5.98
N PRO A 380 15.93 24.94 6.35
CA PRO A 380 15.58 26.36 6.53
C PRO A 380 14.95 26.93 5.26
N HIS A 381 13.83 27.58 5.38
CA HIS A 381 13.17 28.28 4.29
C HIS A 381 12.55 29.60 4.79
N PRO A 382 12.35 30.59 3.92
CA PRO A 382 11.55 31.75 4.25
C PRO A 382 10.13 31.38 4.65
N PRO A 383 9.40 32.21 5.39
CA PRO A 383 7.99 32.01 5.61
C PRO A 383 7.24 31.85 4.27
N PHE A 384 6.40 30.84 4.18
CA PHE A 384 5.56 30.66 3.01
C PHE A 384 4.42 31.69 3.01
N PRO A 385 3.98 32.18 1.84
CA PRO A 385 2.80 33.03 1.76
C PRO A 385 1.57 32.30 2.32
N GLU A 386 0.76 32.99 3.09
CA GLU A 386 -0.52 32.46 3.55
C GLU A 386 -1.50 32.37 2.37
N PRO A 387 -2.09 31.19 2.11
CA PRO A 387 -3.04 31.04 1.03
C PRO A 387 -4.35 31.76 1.35
N LYS A 388 -4.87 32.52 0.41
CA LYS A 388 -6.15 33.23 0.55
C LYS A 388 -7.34 32.30 0.46
N ARG A 389 -7.18 31.15 -0.20
CA ARG A 389 -8.22 30.14 -0.42
C ARG A 389 -7.62 28.76 -0.23
N SER A 390 -8.42 27.84 0.27
CA SER A 390 -8.05 26.45 0.34
C SER A 390 -9.24 25.56 0.03
N TRP A 391 -8.97 24.34 -0.43
CA TRP A 391 -10.00 23.33 -0.63
C TRP A 391 -10.88 23.13 0.60
N ARG A 392 -10.29 23.15 1.79
CA ARG A 392 -11.02 22.99 3.06
C ARG A 392 -11.95 24.16 3.36
N THR A 393 -11.60 25.37 2.94
CA THR A 393 -12.47 26.55 3.11
C THR A 393 -13.56 26.62 2.06
N GLU A 394 -13.32 26.14 0.83
CA GLU A 394 -14.28 26.15 -0.24
C GLU A 394 -15.33 25.02 -0.11
N PHE A 395 -14.95 23.87 0.46
CA PHE A 395 -15.80 22.68 0.57
C PHE A 395 -15.74 22.04 1.97
N PRO A 396 -16.08 22.78 3.04
CA PRO A 396 -15.87 22.31 4.42
C PRO A 396 -16.71 21.07 4.77
N ASP A 397 -17.80 20.83 4.06
CA ASP A 397 -18.76 19.77 4.36
C ASP A 397 -18.50 18.47 3.59
N LEU A 398 -17.73 18.50 2.49
CA LEU A 398 -17.60 17.34 1.61
C LEU A 398 -16.66 16.26 2.16
N TYR A 399 -15.64 16.62 2.94
CA TYR A 399 -14.58 15.68 3.30
C TYR A 399 -14.13 15.83 4.76
N LYS A 400 -15.08 15.94 5.68
CA LYS A 400 -14.84 16.23 7.11
C LYS A 400 -13.84 15.32 7.80
N LEU A 401 -13.79 14.05 7.42
CA LEU A 401 -12.94 13.03 8.02
C LEU A 401 -11.67 12.74 7.22
N ALA A 402 -11.45 13.40 6.09
CA ALA A 402 -10.25 13.19 5.29
C ALA A 402 -9.10 14.07 5.79
N ASP A 403 -7.98 13.47 6.14
CA ASP A 403 -6.77 14.19 6.56
C ASP A 403 -6.08 14.93 5.41
N SER A 404 -6.29 14.46 4.18
CA SER A 404 -5.72 15.05 2.98
C SER A 404 -6.79 15.34 1.94
N VAL A 405 -6.49 16.32 1.05
CA VAL A 405 -7.35 16.64 -0.09
C VAL A 405 -7.50 15.41 -0.98
N LEU A 406 -8.71 15.07 -1.34
CA LEU A 406 -8.98 13.96 -2.25
C LEU A 406 -8.64 14.36 -3.69
N ALA A 407 -7.93 13.48 -4.39
CA ALA A 407 -7.48 13.74 -5.76
C ALA A 407 -8.64 13.96 -6.73
N ASN A 408 -9.71 13.18 -6.65
CA ASN A 408 -10.91 13.43 -7.45
C ASN A 408 -11.57 14.78 -7.15
N GLY A 409 -11.50 15.25 -5.92
CA GLY A 409 -11.98 16.59 -5.58
C GLY A 409 -11.21 17.70 -6.29
N LEU A 410 -9.89 17.54 -6.51
CA LEU A 410 -9.13 18.47 -7.34
C LEU A 410 -9.57 18.41 -8.82
N CYS A 411 -9.88 17.22 -9.34
CA CYS A 411 -10.45 17.08 -10.68
C CYS A 411 -11.81 17.77 -10.78
N ASP A 412 -12.71 17.53 -9.81
CA ASP A 412 -14.02 18.18 -9.75
C ASP A 412 -13.91 19.70 -9.72
N ALA A 413 -12.94 20.25 -8.98
CA ALA A 413 -12.69 21.69 -8.91
C ALA A 413 -12.00 22.26 -10.16
N THR A 414 -11.51 21.41 -11.05
CA THR A 414 -10.92 21.83 -12.33
C THR A 414 -11.98 21.92 -13.44
N VAL A 415 -12.98 21.04 -13.42
CA VAL A 415 -14.08 21.09 -14.39
C VAL A 415 -14.83 22.42 -14.24
N PRO A 416 -15.07 23.17 -15.33
CA PRO A 416 -15.74 24.43 -15.27
C PRO A 416 -17.13 24.35 -14.60
N ASP A 417 -17.31 25.14 -13.54
CA ASP A 417 -18.56 25.25 -12.80
C ASP A 417 -18.76 26.70 -12.37
N PRO A 418 -19.75 27.41 -12.94
CA PRO A 418 -20.01 28.82 -12.61
C PRO A 418 -20.34 29.07 -11.13
N SER A 419 -20.75 28.05 -10.39
CA SER A 419 -21.08 28.16 -8.96
C SER A 419 -19.85 28.17 -8.06
N ARG A 420 -18.64 27.85 -8.58
CA ARG A 420 -17.41 27.75 -7.83
C ARG A 420 -16.55 29.01 -7.94
N HIS A 421 -16.04 29.46 -6.81
CA HIS A 421 -15.22 30.67 -6.76
C HIS A 421 -13.76 30.42 -7.16
N CYS A 422 -13.29 29.16 -7.10
CA CYS A 422 -11.93 28.77 -7.48
C CYS A 422 -11.98 27.59 -8.43
N GLN A 423 -11.38 27.77 -9.60
CA GLN A 423 -11.19 26.74 -10.59
C GLN A 423 -9.72 26.56 -10.84
N PHE A 424 -9.22 25.32 -10.77
CA PHE A 424 -7.81 25.07 -11.06
C PHE A 424 -7.50 25.30 -12.54
N GLN A 425 -6.42 26.02 -12.79
CA GLN A 425 -5.94 26.39 -14.12
C GLN A 425 -4.65 25.66 -14.51
N GLY A 426 -3.96 25.08 -13.51
CA GLY A 426 -2.73 24.35 -13.76
C GLY A 426 -2.50 23.21 -12.78
N TRP A 427 -2.04 22.07 -13.32
CA TRP A 427 -1.64 20.90 -12.54
C TRP A 427 -0.16 20.63 -12.70
N ILE A 428 0.49 20.32 -11.59
CA ILE A 428 1.76 19.60 -11.53
C ILE A 428 1.44 18.15 -11.21
N VAL A 429 1.93 17.20 -12.00
CA VAL A 429 1.67 15.77 -11.80
C VAL A 429 3.00 15.06 -11.66
N ASN A 430 3.21 14.38 -10.52
CA ASN A 430 4.44 13.68 -10.21
C ASN A 430 4.15 12.29 -9.67
N GLY A 431 4.79 11.26 -10.24
CA GLY A 431 4.77 9.89 -9.72
C GLY A 431 3.39 9.22 -9.76
N THR A 432 2.45 9.68 -10.55
CA THR A 432 1.09 9.13 -10.67
C THR A 432 0.55 9.23 -12.08
N ASN A 433 -0.32 8.31 -12.46
CA ASN A 433 -1.11 8.35 -13.69
C ASN A 433 -2.57 8.56 -13.31
N LEU A 434 -3.06 9.79 -13.44
CA LEU A 434 -4.39 10.17 -12.97
C LEU A 434 -5.52 9.48 -13.76
N ILE A 435 -5.32 9.23 -15.04
CA ILE A 435 -6.31 8.57 -15.90
C ILE A 435 -6.54 7.13 -15.45
N GLU A 436 -5.46 6.41 -15.10
CA GLU A 436 -5.52 5.01 -14.69
C GLU A 436 -5.87 4.83 -13.20
N THR A 437 -5.58 5.82 -12.37
CA THR A 437 -5.64 5.66 -10.91
C THR A 437 -6.83 6.33 -10.24
N LEU A 438 -7.48 7.31 -10.90
CA LEU A 438 -8.66 7.96 -10.34
C LEU A 438 -9.95 7.28 -10.80
N PRO A 439 -10.96 7.16 -9.91
CA PRO A 439 -12.29 6.78 -10.33
C PRO A 439 -12.90 7.91 -11.19
N ASN A 440 -13.87 7.55 -12.03
CA ASN A 440 -14.50 8.51 -12.96
C ASN A 440 -13.50 9.12 -13.96
N GLN A 441 -12.92 8.26 -14.79
CA GLN A 441 -11.95 8.66 -15.82
C GLN A 441 -12.48 9.76 -16.76
N GLU A 442 -13.78 9.73 -17.08
CA GLU A 442 -14.40 10.75 -17.93
C GLU A 442 -14.29 12.16 -17.32
N ASN A 443 -14.51 12.27 -16.01
CA ASN A 443 -14.35 13.54 -15.30
C ASN A 443 -12.88 14.00 -15.24
N THR A 444 -11.96 13.05 -15.06
CA THR A 444 -10.52 13.34 -15.08
C THR A 444 -10.07 13.84 -16.45
N LEU A 445 -10.63 13.29 -17.53
CA LEU A 445 -10.32 13.72 -18.90
C LEU A 445 -10.92 15.11 -19.21
N LYS A 446 -12.09 15.45 -18.67
CA LYS A 446 -12.69 16.78 -18.80
C LYS A 446 -11.91 17.84 -18.03
N ALA A 447 -11.35 17.49 -16.90
CA ALA A 447 -10.54 18.37 -16.08
C ALA A 447 -9.15 18.60 -16.70
#